data_21670dba297bf80190b3084b397d72b0
#
_entry.id   21670dba297bf80190b3084b397d72b0
#
_cell.length_a   1.000
_cell.length_b   1.000
_cell.length_c   1.000
_cell.angle_alpha   90.00
_cell.angle_beta   90.00
_cell.angle_gamma   90.00
#
_symmetry.space_group_name_H-M   'P 1'
#
loop_
_entity.id
_entity.type
_entity.pdbx_description
1 polymer ?
#
loop_
_entity_poly.entity_id
_entity_poly.type
_entity_poly.pdbx_seq_one_letter_code
_entity_poly.pdbx_strand_id
1 'polypeptide(L)'
;MKILLLEDDLILNEIIQEHLLGKNHNVTSVFSGDEAQEIIYTKTFDLMLLDVNVPNINGFELLKDLRDSGIKTPAIFLTSAHMLEDVEKGFKSGCDDYIKKPFELRELDLRIENIKRLHNISPSNNIE
;
A
#
# COMPACT_ATOMS: atom_id res chain seq x y z
N MET A 1 4.77 -12.08 -0.49
CA MET A 1 3.67 -11.39 0.23
C MET A 1 2.48 -11.16 -0.67
N LYS A 2 1.31 -11.14 -0.09
CA LYS A 2 0.10 -10.73 -0.79
C LYS A 2 -0.05 -9.23 -0.62
N ILE A 3 0.07 -8.50 -1.70
CA ILE A 3 0.10 -7.03 -1.67
C ILE A 3 -1.10 -6.45 -2.42
N LEU A 4 -1.80 -5.52 -1.79
CA LEU A 4 -2.81 -4.72 -2.47
C LEU A 4 -2.14 -3.44 -2.95
N LEU A 5 -2.30 -3.11 -4.23
CA LEU A 5 -1.77 -1.88 -4.79
C LEU A 5 -2.89 -0.98 -5.25
N LEU A 6 -3.03 0.17 -4.61
CA LEU A 6 -3.99 1.19 -5.01
C LEU A 6 -3.21 2.34 -5.68
N GLU A 7 -3.34 2.46 -6.98
CA GLU A 7 -2.67 3.49 -7.76
C GLU A 7 -3.48 3.76 -9.04
N ASP A 8 -3.98 4.98 -9.21
CA ASP A 8 -4.83 5.30 -10.35
C ASP A 8 -4.06 5.67 -11.63
N ASP A 9 -2.77 5.98 -11.53
CA ASP A 9 -1.93 6.19 -12.71
C ASP A 9 -1.66 4.82 -13.32
N LEU A 10 -2.21 4.55 -14.49
CA LEU A 10 -2.13 3.24 -15.14
C LEU A 10 -0.70 2.80 -15.42
N ILE A 11 0.15 3.73 -15.85
CA ILE A 11 1.53 3.42 -16.19
C ILE A 11 2.32 3.08 -14.92
N LEU A 12 2.20 3.90 -13.90
CA LEU A 12 2.90 3.67 -12.64
C LEU A 12 2.41 2.38 -11.98
N ASN A 13 1.09 2.14 -12.02
CA ASN A 13 0.52 0.92 -11.46
C ASN A 13 1.14 -0.31 -12.14
N GLU A 14 1.23 -0.30 -13.47
CA GLU A 14 1.81 -1.42 -14.21
C GLU A 14 3.28 -1.62 -13.87
N ILE A 15 4.05 -0.54 -13.78
CA ILE A 15 5.47 -0.61 -13.44
C ILE A 15 5.67 -1.24 -12.06
N ILE A 16 4.91 -0.78 -11.07
CA ILE A 16 5.03 -1.30 -9.71
C ILE A 16 4.59 -2.76 -9.69
N GLN A 17 3.48 -3.08 -10.35
CA GLN A 17 2.95 -4.43 -10.38
C GLN A 17 3.95 -5.42 -10.98
N GLU A 18 4.53 -5.09 -12.13
CA GLU A 18 5.51 -5.95 -12.78
C GLU A 18 6.76 -6.14 -11.91
N HIS A 19 7.21 -5.06 -11.29
CA HIS A 19 8.38 -5.12 -10.42
C HIS A 19 8.13 -6.07 -9.24
N LEU A 20 7.00 -5.92 -8.59
CA LEU A 20 6.68 -6.74 -7.41
C LEU A 20 6.44 -8.20 -7.79
N LEU A 21 5.81 -8.45 -8.93
CA LEU A 21 5.64 -9.82 -9.42
C LEU A 21 7.00 -10.45 -9.67
N GLY A 22 7.96 -9.69 -10.21
CA GLY A 22 9.32 -10.17 -10.43
C GLY A 22 10.07 -10.48 -9.15
N LYS A 23 9.61 -9.96 -8.02
CA LYS A 23 10.18 -10.24 -6.69
C LYS A 23 9.37 -11.32 -5.96
N ASN A 24 8.56 -12.07 -6.69
CA ASN A 24 7.76 -13.18 -6.17
C ASN A 24 6.64 -12.77 -5.21
N HIS A 25 6.17 -11.54 -5.29
CA HIS A 25 4.98 -11.13 -4.56
C HIS A 25 3.73 -11.41 -5.38
N ASN A 26 2.61 -11.59 -4.68
CA ASN A 26 1.32 -11.72 -5.31
C ASN A 26 0.68 -10.33 -5.22
N VAL A 27 0.26 -9.75 -6.31
CA VAL A 27 -0.22 -8.37 -6.35
C VAL A 27 -1.66 -8.30 -6.86
N THR A 28 -2.51 -7.60 -6.13
CA THR A 28 -3.85 -7.27 -6.59
C THR A 28 -3.88 -5.76 -6.79
N SER A 29 -4.11 -5.31 -8.03
CA SER A 29 -4.15 -3.89 -8.35
C SER A 29 -5.57 -3.38 -8.39
N VAL A 30 -5.79 -2.22 -7.79
CA VAL A 30 -7.05 -1.49 -7.87
C VAL A 30 -6.73 -0.03 -8.18
N PHE A 31 -7.71 0.71 -8.69
CA PHE A 31 -7.48 2.04 -9.25
C PHE A 31 -8.29 3.14 -8.57
N SER A 32 -9.12 2.82 -7.61
CA SER A 32 -9.90 3.80 -6.85
C SER A 32 -10.05 3.36 -5.39
N GLY A 33 -10.35 4.32 -4.53
CA GLY A 33 -10.47 4.05 -3.09
C GLY A 33 -11.62 3.11 -2.77
N ASP A 34 -12.73 3.21 -3.47
CA ASP A 34 -13.87 2.33 -3.24
C ASP A 34 -13.61 0.90 -3.70
N GLU A 35 -12.85 0.72 -4.79
CA GLU A 35 -12.43 -0.63 -5.20
C GLU A 35 -11.54 -1.25 -4.12
N ALA A 36 -10.60 -0.46 -3.58
CA ALA A 36 -9.73 -0.94 -2.52
C ALA A 36 -10.53 -1.33 -1.28
N GLN A 37 -11.47 -0.48 -0.88
CA GLN A 37 -12.30 -0.74 0.28
C GLN A 37 -13.08 -2.05 0.12
N GLU A 38 -13.69 -2.24 -1.04
CA GLU A 38 -14.47 -3.44 -1.31
C GLU A 38 -13.63 -4.70 -1.23
N ILE A 39 -12.46 -4.70 -1.86
CA ILE A 39 -11.65 -5.91 -1.92
C ILE A 39 -11.01 -6.26 -0.58
N ILE A 40 -10.69 -5.27 0.24
CA ILE A 40 -10.07 -5.52 1.53
C ILE A 40 -11.02 -6.25 2.48
N TYR A 41 -12.33 -6.04 2.33
CA TYR A 41 -13.30 -6.74 3.17
C TYR A 41 -13.57 -8.17 2.70
N THR A 42 -13.09 -8.55 1.52
CA THR A 42 -13.32 -9.89 0.97
C THR A 42 -12.05 -10.74 0.88
N LYS A 43 -10.88 -10.12 0.91
CA LYS A 43 -9.60 -10.81 0.82
C LYS A 43 -8.64 -10.31 1.88
N THR A 44 -7.69 -11.15 2.27
CA THR A 44 -6.65 -10.75 3.22
C THR A 44 -5.37 -10.42 2.47
N PHE A 45 -4.65 -9.42 2.97
CA PHE A 45 -3.38 -8.99 2.40
C PHE A 45 -2.32 -8.89 3.50
N ASP A 46 -1.06 -9.01 3.12
CA ASP A 46 0.06 -8.83 4.05
C ASP A 46 0.50 -7.38 4.09
N LEU A 47 0.22 -6.63 3.03
CA LEU A 47 0.65 -5.24 2.90
C LEU A 47 -0.27 -4.50 1.94
N MET A 48 -0.52 -3.23 2.24
CA MET A 48 -1.25 -2.34 1.34
C MET A 48 -0.33 -1.22 0.91
N LEU A 49 -0.21 -0.99 -0.40
CA LEU A 49 0.48 0.16 -0.97
C LEU A 49 -0.62 1.10 -1.48
N LEU A 50 -0.72 2.26 -0.88
CA LEU A 50 -1.86 3.14 -1.11
C LEU A 50 -1.44 4.52 -1.59
N ASP A 51 -1.87 4.90 -2.78
CA ASP A 51 -1.74 6.29 -3.21
C ASP A 51 -2.81 7.11 -2.49
N VAL A 52 -2.48 8.33 -2.14
CA VAL A 52 -3.41 9.20 -1.44
C VAL A 52 -4.41 9.84 -2.40
N ASN A 53 -3.95 10.31 -3.55
CA ASN A 53 -4.81 11.06 -4.47
C ASN A 53 -5.44 10.13 -5.51
N VAL A 54 -6.46 9.42 -5.11
CA VAL A 54 -7.19 8.49 -5.98
C VAL A 54 -8.67 8.88 -6.03
N PRO A 55 -9.41 8.42 -7.06
CA PRO A 55 -10.82 8.74 -7.17
C PRO A 55 -11.66 8.20 -6.02
N ASN A 56 -12.72 8.89 -5.75
CA ASN A 56 -13.78 8.57 -4.79
C ASN A 56 -13.34 8.73 -3.33
N ILE A 57 -12.66 7.77 -2.74
CA ILE A 57 -12.21 7.87 -1.36
C ILE A 57 -10.70 8.05 -1.39
N ASN A 58 -10.16 9.13 -0.84
CA ASN A 58 -8.70 9.34 -0.84
C ASN A 58 -8.02 8.36 0.13
N GLY A 59 -6.72 8.18 -0.06
CA GLY A 59 -5.96 7.18 0.71
C GLY A 59 -5.97 7.38 2.21
N PHE A 60 -5.99 8.62 2.68
CA PHE A 60 -6.02 8.92 4.11
C PHE A 60 -7.36 8.47 4.72
N GLU A 61 -8.46 8.84 4.08
CA GLU A 61 -9.79 8.45 4.53
C GLU A 61 -9.97 6.95 4.48
N LEU A 62 -9.50 6.32 3.41
CA LEU A 62 -9.58 4.88 3.25
C LEU A 62 -8.89 4.18 4.41
N LEU A 63 -7.65 4.55 4.70
CA LEU A 63 -6.89 3.87 5.75
C LEU A 63 -7.50 4.11 7.13
N LYS A 64 -7.97 5.33 7.38
CA LYS A 64 -8.63 5.63 8.64
C LYS A 64 -9.86 4.74 8.83
N ASP A 65 -10.69 4.62 7.80
CA ASP A 65 -11.89 3.79 7.87
C ASP A 65 -11.53 2.31 8.08
N LEU A 66 -10.49 1.82 7.43
CA LEU A 66 -10.05 0.45 7.60
C LEU A 66 -9.57 0.20 9.03
N ARG A 67 -8.79 1.13 9.59
CA ARG A 67 -8.32 1.01 10.96
C ARG A 67 -9.48 1.04 11.96
N ASP A 68 -10.45 1.92 11.72
CA ASP A 68 -11.64 2.01 12.57
C ASP A 68 -12.46 0.71 12.51
N SER A 69 -12.38 0.00 11.41
CA SER A 69 -13.07 -1.29 11.24
C SER A 69 -12.26 -2.47 11.78
N GLY A 70 -11.11 -2.21 12.40
CA GLY A 70 -10.29 -3.26 12.99
C GLY A 70 -9.30 -3.94 12.06
N ILE A 71 -9.13 -3.45 10.85
CA ILE A 71 -8.16 -3.99 9.90
C ILE A 71 -6.78 -3.44 10.24
N LYS A 72 -5.84 -4.33 10.52
CA LYS A 72 -4.49 -3.97 10.98
C LYS A 72 -3.40 -4.25 9.96
N THR A 73 -3.76 -4.57 8.74
CA THR A 73 -2.79 -4.86 7.68
C THR A 73 -1.81 -3.68 7.54
N PRO A 74 -0.50 -3.94 7.49
CA PRO A 74 0.48 -2.87 7.31
C PRO A 74 0.22 -2.08 6.03
N ALA A 75 0.45 -0.78 6.08
CA ALA A 75 0.18 0.10 4.96
C ALA A 75 1.32 1.09 4.73
N ILE A 76 1.69 1.27 3.47
CA ILE A 76 2.66 2.28 3.05
C ILE A 76 1.95 3.22 2.09
N PHE A 77 2.00 4.52 2.36
CA PHE A 77 1.48 5.50 1.40
C PHE A 77 2.51 5.80 0.32
N LEU A 78 2.06 5.88 -0.93
CA LEU A 78 2.87 6.30 -2.07
C LEU A 78 2.23 7.58 -2.57
N THR A 79 2.88 8.73 -2.40
CA THR A 79 2.20 9.97 -2.73
C THR A 79 3.14 11.10 -3.09
N SER A 80 2.66 12.04 -3.90
CA SER A 80 3.39 13.26 -4.20
C SER A 80 3.21 14.32 -3.10
N ALA A 81 2.32 14.08 -2.13
CA ALA A 81 2.15 14.99 -1.00
C ALA A 81 3.45 15.08 -0.21
N HIS A 82 3.89 16.28 0.08
CA HIS A 82 5.20 16.49 0.71
C HIS A 82 5.19 17.56 1.79
N MET A 83 4.05 18.14 2.08
CA MET A 83 3.94 19.11 3.16
C MET A 83 3.91 18.37 4.50
N LEU A 84 4.47 18.98 5.52
CA LEU A 84 4.50 18.38 6.86
C LEU A 84 3.09 17.99 7.34
N GLU A 85 2.11 18.84 7.05
CA GLU A 85 0.72 18.54 7.40
C GLU A 85 0.21 17.26 6.77
N ASP A 86 0.59 16.98 5.52
CA ASP A 86 0.16 15.78 4.81
C ASP A 86 0.85 14.55 5.40
N VAL A 87 2.12 14.68 5.75
CA VAL A 87 2.88 13.59 6.39
C VAL A 87 2.27 13.25 7.75
N GLU A 88 1.95 14.28 8.54
CA GLU A 88 1.31 14.09 9.83
C GLU A 88 -0.06 13.41 9.67
N LYS A 89 -0.83 13.84 8.67
CA LYS A 89 -2.15 13.27 8.39
C LYS A 89 -2.03 11.80 8.01
N GLY A 90 -1.00 11.46 7.22
CA GLY A 90 -0.73 10.07 6.84
C GLY A 90 -0.48 9.20 8.06
N PHE A 91 0.41 9.62 8.95
CA PHE A 91 0.71 8.84 10.15
C PHE A 91 -0.47 8.79 11.11
N LYS A 92 -1.25 9.86 11.22
CA LYS A 92 -2.46 9.87 12.06
C LYS A 92 -3.52 8.92 11.52
N SER A 93 -3.55 8.66 10.20
CA SER A 93 -4.49 7.71 9.64
C SER A 93 -4.09 6.26 9.88
N GLY A 94 -2.89 6.02 10.42
CA GLY A 94 -2.45 4.69 10.82
C GLY A 94 -1.53 3.97 9.87
N CYS A 95 -0.78 4.70 9.02
CA CYS A 95 0.16 4.05 8.10
C CYS A 95 1.44 3.66 8.86
N ASP A 96 2.16 2.70 8.28
CA ASP A 96 3.40 2.20 8.84
C ASP A 96 4.61 2.87 8.20
N ASP A 97 4.46 3.38 6.98
CA ASP A 97 5.53 4.07 6.28
C ASP A 97 4.94 4.95 5.18
N TYR A 98 5.81 5.76 4.57
CA TYR A 98 5.39 6.79 3.64
C TYR A 98 6.51 6.96 2.60
N ILE A 99 6.19 6.79 1.33
CA ILE A 99 7.15 6.97 0.24
C ILE A 99 6.71 8.13 -0.63
N LYS A 100 7.59 9.09 -0.80
CA LYS A 100 7.31 10.29 -1.58
C LYS A 100 7.58 10.03 -3.05
N LYS A 101 6.67 10.42 -3.91
CA LYS A 101 6.86 10.36 -5.36
C LYS A 101 7.62 11.59 -5.84
N PRO A 102 8.49 11.46 -6.83
CA PRO A 102 8.87 10.22 -7.47
C PRO A 102 9.86 9.42 -6.61
N PHE A 103 9.85 8.12 -6.76
CA PHE A 103 10.73 7.24 -6.01
C PHE A 103 11.36 6.19 -6.92
N GLU A 104 12.45 5.60 -6.46
CA GLU A 104 13.08 4.50 -7.18
C GLU A 104 12.48 3.19 -6.67
N LEU A 105 12.34 2.21 -7.54
CA LEU A 105 11.81 0.92 -7.15
C LEU A 105 12.64 0.25 -6.05
N ARG A 106 13.93 0.57 -6.01
CA ARG A 106 14.80 0.08 -4.95
C ARG A 106 14.39 0.60 -3.58
N GLU A 107 13.93 1.84 -3.50
CA GLU A 107 13.44 2.40 -2.24
C GLU A 107 12.18 1.64 -1.81
N LEU A 108 11.29 1.35 -2.75
CA LEU A 108 10.08 0.59 -2.47
C LEU A 108 10.45 -0.79 -1.89
N ASP A 109 11.41 -1.47 -2.51
CA ASP A 109 11.86 -2.78 -2.02
C ASP A 109 12.38 -2.72 -0.59
N LEU A 110 13.17 -1.70 -0.27
CA LEU A 110 13.74 -1.55 1.07
C LEU A 110 12.66 -1.30 2.11
N ARG A 111 11.65 -0.49 1.77
CA ARG A 111 10.54 -0.22 2.68
C ARG A 111 9.68 -1.45 2.89
N ILE A 112 9.44 -2.23 1.85
CA ILE A 112 8.68 -3.47 1.95
C ILE A 112 9.43 -4.48 2.83
N GLU A 113 10.74 -4.62 2.64
CA GLU A 113 11.53 -5.53 3.46
C GLU A 113 11.52 -5.12 4.94
N ASN A 114 11.53 -3.82 5.19
CA ASN A 114 11.46 -3.31 6.55
C ASN A 114 10.11 -3.67 7.21
N ILE A 115 9.03 -3.50 6.47
CA ILE A 115 7.68 -3.87 6.96
C ILE A 115 7.62 -5.37 7.25
N LYS A 116 8.15 -6.18 6.34
CA LYS A 116 8.16 -7.62 6.48
C LYS A 116 8.87 -8.03 7.77
N ARG A 117 10.01 -7.42 8.04
CA ARG A 117 10.78 -7.70 9.25
C ARG A 117 10.05 -7.25 10.52
N LEU A 118 9.51 -6.03 10.52
CA LEU A 118 8.83 -5.47 11.70
C LEU A 118 7.55 -6.20 12.07
N HIS A 119 6.86 -6.77 11.07
CA HIS A 119 5.58 -7.44 11.29
C HIS A 119 5.68 -8.96 11.21
N ASN A 120 6.90 -9.50 11.14
CA ASN A 120 7.13 -10.95 11.07
C ASN A 120 6.33 -11.63 9.97
N ILE A 121 6.31 -11.04 8.80
CA ILE A 121 5.55 -11.59 7.69
C ILE A 121 6.35 -12.73 7.04
N SER A 122 5.71 -13.88 6.87
CA SER A 122 6.35 -15.04 6.25
C SER A 122 6.62 -14.81 4.77
N PRO A 123 7.63 -15.48 4.20
CA PRO A 123 7.89 -15.37 2.77
C PRO A 123 6.67 -15.82 1.97
N SER A 124 6.42 -15.12 0.87
CA SER A 124 5.24 -15.38 0.07
C SER A 124 5.27 -16.73 -0.62
N ASN A 125 6.45 -17.29 -0.82
CA ASN A 125 6.54 -18.55 -1.51
C ASN A 125 6.54 -19.67 -0.58
N ASN A 126 6.18 -19.49 0.61
CA ASN A 126 6.16 -20.37 1.55
C ASN A 126 5.32 -21.37 1.20
N ILE A 127 5.60 -22.15 0.78
CA ILE A 127 4.92 -23.07 0.52
C ILE A 127 3.97 -23.38 1.15
N GLU A 128 3.53 -23.01 1.28
CA GLU A 128 2.59 -23.29 1.85
C GLU A 128 1.85 -23.58 1.35
#